data_7b4afecc15d738e4037f12bd8415504f
#
_entry.id   7b4afecc15d738e4037f12bd8415504f
#
_cell.length_a   1.000
_cell.length_b   1.000
_cell.length_c   1.000
_cell.angle_alpha   90.00
_cell.angle_beta   90.00
_cell.angle_gamma   90.00
#
_symmetry.space_group_name_H-M   'P 1'
#
loop_
_entity.id
_entity.type
_entity.pdbx_description
1 polymer ?
#
loop_
_entity_poly.entity_id
_entity_poly.type
_entity_poly.pdbx_seq_one_letter_code
_entity_poly.pdbx_strand_id
1 'polypeptide(L)'
;MEDLIHIQKTFDKVIYIDKKINNREFEDCIFKNCDFSNSDFSYNTFMDCEFIDCNLSMTNLAGTSLKTVSFKNCKLLGIQFQNCEDFLFNVQFMECVLDYSSFANKKMPKTKFNSCSMKEVTFIGTNLTNSVFENCNLDNAIFNDTLLAGVDFTSAYNYKIDPEFNPMKKAKFSSQGIVGLLDKYDIKIE
;
A
#
# COMPACT_ATOMS: atom_id res chain seq x y z
N MET A 1 24.94 -14.90 -17.75
CA MET A 1 23.84 -14.01 -18.13
C MET A 1 22.74 -14.24 -17.13
N GLU A 2 22.41 -13.25 -16.30
CA GLU A 2 21.33 -13.45 -15.31
C GLU A 2 20.00 -13.52 -16.05
N ASP A 3 19.17 -14.52 -15.72
CA ASP A 3 17.86 -14.69 -16.32
C ASP A 3 17.02 -13.41 -16.13
N LEU A 4 16.37 -12.95 -17.20
CA LEU A 4 15.47 -11.80 -17.15
C LEU A 4 14.06 -12.20 -16.70
N ILE A 5 13.71 -13.48 -16.83
CA ILE A 5 12.38 -14.03 -16.54
C ILE A 5 12.53 -15.11 -15.47
N HIS A 6 11.73 -14.98 -14.41
CA HIS A 6 11.68 -15.91 -13.30
C HIS A 6 10.24 -16.39 -13.11
N ILE A 7 10.00 -17.69 -13.21
CA ILE A 7 8.69 -18.29 -13.05
C ILE A 7 8.75 -19.36 -11.95
N GLN A 8 7.76 -19.31 -11.03
CA GLN A 8 7.59 -20.29 -9.93
C GLN A 8 8.85 -20.50 -9.08
N LYS A 9 9.59 -19.41 -8.84
CA LYS A 9 10.81 -19.46 -8.02
C LYS A 9 10.56 -18.93 -6.61
N THR A 10 11.25 -19.53 -5.65
CA THR A 10 11.33 -19.00 -4.28
C THR A 10 12.70 -18.39 -4.06
N PHE A 11 12.71 -17.13 -3.66
CA PHE A 11 13.91 -16.40 -3.23
C PHE A 11 13.86 -16.29 -1.71
N ASP A 12 14.78 -16.93 -1.01
CA ASP A 12 14.83 -16.91 0.46
C ASP A 12 16.13 -16.30 0.96
N LYS A 13 16.02 -15.39 1.93
CA LYS A 13 17.15 -14.71 2.59
C LYS A 13 18.10 -13.99 1.62
N VAL A 14 17.56 -13.47 0.52
CA VAL A 14 18.34 -12.68 -0.42
C VAL A 14 18.59 -11.28 0.19
N ILE A 15 19.86 -10.90 0.30
CA ILE A 15 20.28 -9.57 0.72
C ILE A 15 20.76 -8.81 -0.52
N TYR A 16 20.01 -7.79 -0.89
CA TYR A 16 20.24 -7.04 -2.12
C TYR A 16 20.04 -5.53 -1.89
N ILE A 17 20.63 -5.03 -0.82
CA ILE A 17 20.55 -3.64 -0.36
C ILE A 17 21.33 -2.73 -1.30
N ASP A 18 20.79 -1.54 -1.62
CA ASP A 18 21.41 -0.54 -2.51
C ASP A 18 21.80 -1.09 -3.89
N LYS A 19 21.10 -2.12 -4.36
CA LYS A 19 21.37 -2.76 -5.66
C LYS A 19 20.32 -2.37 -6.71
N LYS A 20 20.70 -2.62 -7.96
CA LYS A 20 19.83 -2.41 -9.11
C LYS A 20 19.37 -3.74 -9.70
N ILE A 21 18.05 -4.00 -9.65
CA ILE A 21 17.38 -5.14 -10.26
C ILE A 21 16.24 -4.58 -11.09
N ASN A 22 16.44 -4.36 -12.34
CA ASN A 22 15.43 -3.76 -13.21
C ASN A 22 15.25 -4.55 -14.51
N ASN A 23 14.14 -4.24 -15.23
CA ASN A 23 13.76 -4.88 -16.49
C ASN A 23 13.66 -6.41 -16.38
N ARG A 24 13.13 -6.92 -15.28
CA ARG A 24 12.92 -8.36 -15.05
C ARG A 24 11.45 -8.67 -14.90
N GLU A 25 11.09 -9.90 -15.20
CA GLU A 25 9.76 -10.44 -15.03
C GLU A 25 9.79 -11.55 -13.97
N PHE A 26 8.86 -11.45 -13.01
CA PHE A 26 8.65 -12.44 -11.97
C PHE A 26 7.18 -12.87 -12.03
N GLU A 27 6.93 -14.15 -12.25
CA GLU A 27 5.60 -14.75 -12.31
C GLU A 27 5.53 -15.92 -11.31
N ASP A 28 4.45 -15.96 -10.52
CA ASP A 28 4.25 -16.98 -9.47
C ASP A 28 5.44 -17.13 -8.52
N CYS A 29 6.16 -16.03 -8.25
CA CYS A 29 7.36 -16.05 -7.43
C CYS A 29 7.08 -15.69 -5.98
N ILE A 30 7.85 -16.30 -5.07
CA ILE A 30 7.76 -16.04 -3.63
C ILE A 30 9.12 -15.51 -3.14
N PHE A 31 9.07 -14.33 -2.49
CA PHE A 31 10.23 -13.71 -1.83
C PHE A 31 10.04 -13.83 -0.32
N LYS A 32 10.98 -14.51 0.38
CA LYS A 32 10.90 -14.71 1.83
C LYS A 32 12.15 -14.20 2.53
N ASN A 33 11.98 -13.53 3.66
CA ASN A 33 13.09 -13.08 4.51
C ASN A 33 14.13 -12.24 3.75
N CYS A 34 13.75 -11.56 2.67
CA CYS A 34 14.68 -10.82 1.83
C CYS A 34 14.82 -9.36 2.29
N ASP A 35 16.01 -8.80 2.07
CA ASP A 35 16.26 -7.37 2.26
C ASP A 35 16.62 -6.73 0.92
N PHE A 36 15.72 -5.87 0.45
CA PHE A 36 15.80 -5.10 -0.78
C PHE A 36 15.80 -3.60 -0.51
N SER A 37 16.08 -3.19 0.74
CA SER A 37 16.02 -1.78 1.11
C SER A 37 16.92 -0.90 0.24
N ASN A 38 16.45 0.31 -0.07
CA ASN A 38 17.08 1.29 -0.94
C ASN A 38 17.41 0.81 -2.37
N SER A 39 16.91 -0.34 -2.79
CA SER A 39 17.22 -0.90 -4.10
C SER A 39 16.41 -0.23 -5.22
N ASP A 40 16.93 -0.31 -6.44
CA ASP A 40 16.23 0.12 -7.64
C ASP A 40 15.59 -1.09 -8.34
N PHE A 41 14.27 -1.19 -8.21
CA PHE A 41 13.42 -2.21 -8.83
C PHE A 41 12.63 -1.65 -10.01
N SER A 42 13.02 -0.50 -10.54
CA SER A 42 12.31 0.16 -11.63
C SER A 42 12.14 -0.75 -12.86
N TYR A 43 11.01 -0.60 -13.54
CA TYR A 43 10.65 -1.32 -14.78
C TYR A 43 10.62 -2.86 -14.66
N ASN A 44 10.43 -3.39 -13.46
CA ASN A 44 10.16 -4.81 -13.29
C ASN A 44 8.67 -5.12 -13.47
N THR A 45 8.35 -6.36 -13.77
CA THR A 45 7.00 -6.90 -13.71
C THR A 45 6.93 -7.96 -12.63
N PHE A 46 6.00 -7.79 -11.67
CA PHE A 46 5.63 -8.83 -10.71
C PHE A 46 4.19 -9.22 -10.98
N MET A 47 3.95 -10.49 -11.28
CA MET A 47 2.62 -11.05 -11.53
C MET A 47 2.41 -12.27 -10.63
N ASP A 48 1.31 -12.26 -9.88
CA ASP A 48 0.94 -13.33 -8.94
C ASP A 48 2.07 -13.66 -7.94
N CYS A 49 2.78 -12.61 -7.47
CA CYS A 49 3.93 -12.75 -6.57
C CYS A 49 3.59 -12.46 -5.11
N GLU A 50 4.32 -13.11 -4.21
CA GLU A 50 4.22 -12.91 -2.77
C GLU A 50 5.55 -12.44 -2.15
N PHE A 51 5.48 -11.40 -1.31
CA PHE A 51 6.58 -10.96 -0.46
C PHE A 51 6.21 -11.26 1.00
N ILE A 52 7.02 -12.06 1.69
CA ILE A 52 6.79 -12.51 3.06
C ILE A 52 8.01 -12.19 3.90
N ASP A 53 7.83 -11.52 5.04
CA ASP A 53 8.92 -11.14 5.96
C ASP A 53 10.06 -10.36 5.28
N CYS A 54 9.73 -9.53 4.28
CA CYS A 54 10.73 -8.79 3.50
C CYS A 54 10.85 -7.33 3.92
N ASN A 55 12.04 -6.77 3.74
CA ASN A 55 12.30 -5.34 3.84
C ASN A 55 12.47 -4.74 2.45
N LEU A 56 11.51 -3.90 2.04
CA LEU A 56 11.56 -3.12 0.79
C LEU A 56 11.60 -1.61 1.08
N SER A 57 11.97 -1.20 2.29
CA SER A 57 11.97 0.22 2.67
C SER A 57 12.77 1.05 1.67
N MET A 58 12.21 2.17 1.21
CA MET A 58 12.81 3.10 0.26
C MET A 58 13.19 2.49 -1.11
N THR A 59 12.64 1.33 -1.46
CA THR A 59 12.86 0.71 -2.79
C THR A 59 12.20 1.57 -3.87
N ASN A 60 12.93 1.85 -4.94
CA ASN A 60 12.41 2.54 -6.11
C ASN A 60 11.61 1.57 -7.00
N LEU A 61 10.32 1.84 -7.16
CA LEU A 61 9.37 1.05 -7.99
C LEU A 61 8.92 1.81 -9.24
N ALA A 62 9.66 2.81 -9.72
CA ALA A 62 9.26 3.60 -10.88
C ALA A 62 9.06 2.71 -12.14
N GLY A 63 7.90 2.82 -12.78
CA GLY A 63 7.56 2.01 -13.96
C GLY A 63 7.41 0.51 -13.68
N THR A 64 7.37 0.09 -12.41
CA THR A 64 7.19 -1.31 -12.04
C THR A 64 5.71 -1.70 -12.15
N SER A 65 5.43 -2.83 -12.76
CA SER A 65 4.10 -3.41 -12.86
C SER A 65 3.85 -4.36 -11.68
N LEU A 66 2.81 -4.09 -10.88
CA LEU A 66 2.38 -4.93 -9.75
C LEU A 66 0.99 -5.49 -10.02
N LYS A 67 0.91 -6.75 -10.45
CA LYS A 67 -0.33 -7.44 -10.83
C LYS A 67 -0.59 -8.61 -9.88
N THR A 68 -1.62 -8.50 -9.05
CA THR A 68 -1.96 -9.51 -8.03
C THR A 68 -0.77 -9.81 -7.09
N VAL A 69 -0.20 -8.75 -6.51
CA VAL A 69 0.96 -8.90 -5.61
C VAL A 69 0.50 -8.79 -4.15
N SER A 70 0.94 -9.71 -3.31
CA SER A 70 0.68 -9.69 -1.87
C SER A 70 1.95 -9.42 -1.05
N PHE A 71 1.78 -8.59 -0.01
CA PHE A 71 2.83 -8.30 0.96
C PHE A 71 2.34 -8.74 2.35
N LYS A 72 3.11 -9.60 3.01
CA LYS A 72 2.82 -10.08 4.34
C LYS A 72 4.02 -9.86 5.27
N ASN A 73 3.77 -9.23 6.42
CA ASN A 73 4.78 -8.89 7.42
C ASN A 73 6.01 -8.17 6.83
N CYS A 74 5.76 -7.26 5.87
CA CYS A 74 6.82 -6.55 5.15
C CYS A 74 7.01 -5.12 5.66
N LYS A 75 8.27 -4.63 5.55
CA LYS A 75 8.59 -3.22 5.71
C LYS A 75 8.59 -2.55 4.33
N LEU A 76 7.68 -1.59 4.14
CA LEU A 76 7.46 -0.87 2.89
C LEU A 76 7.56 0.65 3.12
N LEU A 77 8.42 1.05 4.07
CA LEU A 77 8.57 2.44 4.51
C LEU A 77 8.94 3.33 3.32
N GLY A 78 8.19 4.42 3.12
CA GLY A 78 8.52 5.46 2.14
C GLY A 78 8.37 5.06 0.67
N ILE A 79 7.72 3.93 0.35
CA ILE A 79 7.51 3.48 -1.03
C ILE A 79 6.58 4.44 -1.78
N GLN A 80 6.99 4.83 -3.00
CA GLN A 80 6.23 5.70 -3.88
C GLN A 80 5.45 4.86 -4.90
N PHE A 81 4.34 4.24 -4.46
CA PHE A 81 3.51 3.39 -5.33
C PHE A 81 2.87 4.16 -6.49
N GLN A 82 2.68 5.47 -6.36
CA GLN A 82 2.19 6.30 -7.47
C GLN A 82 3.07 6.22 -8.72
N ASN A 83 4.35 5.88 -8.59
CA ASN A 83 5.28 5.75 -9.70
C ASN A 83 5.23 4.38 -10.39
N CYS A 84 4.47 3.41 -9.83
CA CYS A 84 4.23 2.12 -10.47
C CYS A 84 3.32 2.28 -11.69
N GLU A 85 3.35 1.32 -12.61
CA GLU A 85 2.41 1.24 -13.72
C GLU A 85 0.96 1.12 -13.23
N ASP A 86 0.02 1.78 -13.92
CA ASP A 86 -1.40 1.74 -13.57
C ASP A 86 -2.14 0.52 -14.13
N PHE A 87 -1.60 -0.06 -15.20
CA PHE A 87 -2.28 -1.17 -15.88
C PHE A 87 -2.31 -2.44 -15.01
N LEU A 88 -3.52 -2.83 -14.62
CA LEU A 88 -3.78 -3.97 -13.73
C LEU A 88 -3.10 -3.87 -12.36
N PHE A 89 -2.83 -2.66 -11.87
CA PHE A 89 -2.29 -2.46 -10.53
C PHE A 89 -3.21 -3.10 -9.49
N ASN A 90 -2.72 -4.14 -8.85
CA ASN A 90 -3.49 -4.89 -7.83
C ASN A 90 -2.54 -5.38 -6.74
N VAL A 91 -2.72 -4.88 -5.54
CA VAL A 91 -1.87 -5.15 -4.38
C VAL A 91 -2.71 -5.40 -3.13
N GLN A 92 -2.19 -6.21 -2.20
CA GLN A 92 -2.79 -6.43 -0.89
C GLN A 92 -1.72 -6.43 0.20
N PHE A 93 -2.09 -5.97 1.39
CA PHE A 93 -1.15 -5.80 2.50
C PHE A 93 -1.70 -6.44 3.77
N MET A 94 -0.86 -7.24 4.43
CA MET A 94 -1.17 -7.87 5.73
C MET A 94 0.03 -7.68 6.66
N GLU A 95 -0.22 -7.15 7.86
CA GLU A 95 0.82 -6.96 8.90
C GLU A 95 2.03 -6.14 8.43
N CYS A 96 1.81 -5.17 7.52
CA CYS A 96 2.87 -4.39 6.90
C CYS A 96 3.07 -3.03 7.57
N VAL A 97 4.31 -2.51 7.46
CA VAL A 97 4.65 -1.12 7.78
C VAL A 97 4.75 -0.34 6.48
N LEU A 98 3.77 0.52 6.22
CA LEU A 98 3.64 1.36 5.01
C LEU A 98 3.88 2.86 5.31
N ASP A 99 4.38 3.18 6.50
CA ASP A 99 4.54 4.57 6.94
C ASP A 99 5.29 5.41 5.90
N TYR A 100 4.85 6.65 5.67
CA TYR A 100 5.40 7.60 4.70
C TYR A 100 5.29 7.17 3.22
N SER A 101 4.56 6.11 2.90
CA SER A 101 4.36 5.67 1.52
C SER A 101 3.31 6.52 0.82
N SER A 102 3.30 6.49 -0.51
CA SER A 102 2.34 7.24 -1.29
C SER A 102 1.66 6.38 -2.36
N PHE A 103 0.33 6.47 -2.37
CA PHE A 103 -0.56 5.88 -3.38
C PHE A 103 -1.27 6.97 -4.21
N ALA A 104 -0.76 8.19 -4.22
CA ALA A 104 -1.41 9.32 -4.88
C ALA A 104 -1.84 8.98 -6.32
N ASN A 105 -3.09 9.35 -6.66
CA ASN A 105 -3.71 9.12 -7.97
C ASN A 105 -3.86 7.66 -8.42
N LYS A 106 -3.59 6.67 -7.57
CA LYS A 106 -3.75 5.25 -7.92
C LYS A 106 -5.22 4.84 -8.00
N LYS A 107 -5.52 3.95 -8.96
CA LYS A 107 -6.79 3.23 -9.04
C LYS A 107 -6.62 1.86 -8.41
N MET A 108 -7.05 1.71 -7.17
CA MET A 108 -6.89 0.48 -6.39
C MET A 108 -8.19 0.12 -5.62
N PRO A 109 -9.32 0.00 -6.31
CA PRO A 109 -10.57 -0.38 -5.67
C PRO A 109 -10.48 -1.81 -5.11
N LYS A 110 -11.23 -2.07 -4.02
CA LYS A 110 -11.28 -3.38 -3.35
C LYS A 110 -9.95 -3.86 -2.77
N THR A 111 -8.99 -2.95 -2.56
CA THR A 111 -7.72 -3.28 -1.89
C THR A 111 -7.98 -3.60 -0.41
N LYS A 112 -7.27 -4.60 0.09
CA LYS A 112 -7.32 -5.00 1.49
C LYS A 112 -6.03 -4.61 2.20
N PHE A 113 -6.20 -3.85 3.27
CA PHE A 113 -5.16 -3.55 4.24
C PHE A 113 -5.57 -4.20 5.56
N ASN A 114 -4.75 -5.09 6.09
CA ASN A 114 -5.03 -5.79 7.33
C ASN A 114 -3.86 -5.61 8.31
N SER A 115 -4.14 -5.08 9.48
CA SER A 115 -3.18 -4.88 10.58
C SER A 115 -1.92 -4.11 10.17
N CYS A 116 -2.10 -3.08 9.32
CA CYS A 116 -0.98 -2.29 8.79
C CYS A 116 -0.75 -1.01 9.59
N SER A 117 0.53 -0.63 9.75
CA SER A 117 0.91 0.73 10.10
C SER A 117 0.96 1.57 8.82
N MET A 118 0.23 2.68 8.81
CA MET A 118 0.07 3.54 7.63
C MET A 118 0.15 5.03 8.02
N LYS A 119 1.10 5.34 8.92
CA LYS A 119 1.30 6.71 9.40
C LYS A 119 1.83 7.58 8.27
N GLU A 120 1.25 8.77 8.13
CA GLU A 120 1.64 9.75 7.12
C GLU A 120 1.62 9.21 5.68
N VAL A 121 0.80 8.18 5.41
CA VAL A 121 0.57 7.67 4.05
C VAL A 121 -0.28 8.67 3.26
N THR A 122 0.05 8.87 1.98
CA THR A 122 -0.70 9.75 1.08
C THR A 122 -1.63 8.95 0.16
N PHE A 123 -2.93 9.29 0.22
CA PHE A 123 -3.99 8.78 -0.65
C PHE A 123 -4.65 9.87 -1.53
N ILE A 124 -3.98 11.00 -1.74
CA ILE A 124 -4.52 12.12 -2.54
C ILE A 124 -4.91 11.62 -3.94
N GLY A 125 -6.15 11.90 -4.37
CA GLY A 125 -6.66 11.51 -5.69
C GLY A 125 -6.83 10.01 -5.91
N THR A 126 -6.66 9.19 -4.88
CA THR A 126 -6.69 7.72 -4.98
C THR A 126 -8.13 7.19 -5.08
N ASN A 127 -8.37 6.19 -5.91
CA ASN A 127 -9.63 5.45 -5.89
C ASN A 127 -9.52 4.22 -5.00
N LEU A 128 -10.14 4.28 -3.83
CA LEU A 128 -10.22 3.20 -2.83
C LEU A 128 -11.61 2.58 -2.73
N THR A 129 -12.46 2.76 -3.73
CA THR A 129 -13.85 2.26 -3.69
C THR A 129 -13.94 0.80 -3.24
N ASN A 130 -14.77 0.52 -2.22
CA ASN A 130 -14.97 -0.80 -1.60
C ASN A 130 -13.69 -1.44 -1.00
N SER A 131 -12.67 -0.66 -0.69
CA SER A 131 -11.48 -1.15 0.03
C SER A 131 -11.77 -1.35 1.53
N VAL A 132 -10.89 -2.08 2.21
CA VAL A 132 -11.03 -2.40 3.63
C VAL A 132 -9.74 -2.04 4.37
N PHE A 133 -9.88 -1.30 5.47
CA PHE A 133 -8.79 -0.98 6.40
C PHE A 133 -9.05 -1.68 7.74
N GLU A 134 -8.73 -2.96 7.79
CA GLU A 134 -8.93 -3.79 8.98
C GLU A 134 -7.78 -3.60 9.97
N ASN A 135 -8.08 -3.13 11.19
CA ASN A 135 -7.09 -2.88 12.26
C ASN A 135 -5.88 -2.03 11.84
N CYS A 136 -6.08 -1.08 10.91
CA CYS A 136 -5.00 -0.22 10.40
C CYS A 136 -4.86 1.06 11.21
N ASN A 137 -3.60 1.45 11.47
CA ASN A 137 -3.26 2.75 12.04
C ASN A 137 -3.07 3.77 10.90
N LEU A 138 -3.93 4.77 10.83
CA LEU A 138 -3.94 5.82 9.81
C LEU A 138 -3.52 7.19 10.38
N ASP A 139 -2.65 7.19 11.39
CA ASP A 139 -2.19 8.42 12.04
C ASP A 139 -1.55 9.38 11.02
N ASN A 140 -2.10 10.60 10.92
CA ASN A 140 -1.70 11.61 9.94
C ASN A 140 -1.74 11.16 8.46
N ALA A 141 -2.46 10.10 8.12
CA ALA A 141 -2.69 9.71 6.74
C ALA A 141 -3.49 10.80 6.00
N ILE A 142 -3.10 11.10 4.77
CA ILE A 142 -3.64 12.22 3.99
C ILE A 142 -4.66 11.70 2.99
N PHE A 143 -5.91 12.15 3.16
CA PHE A 143 -7.01 11.90 2.23
C PHE A 143 -7.51 13.25 1.69
N ASN A 144 -7.39 13.45 0.39
CA ASN A 144 -7.94 14.62 -0.31
C ASN A 144 -8.27 14.20 -1.74
N ASP A 145 -9.46 14.57 -2.22
CA ASP A 145 -9.99 14.09 -3.51
C ASP A 145 -9.97 12.55 -3.65
N THR A 146 -10.03 11.85 -2.52
CA THR A 146 -9.96 10.37 -2.46
C THR A 146 -11.36 9.78 -2.60
N LEU A 147 -11.54 8.82 -3.53
CA LEU A 147 -12.81 8.13 -3.71
C LEU A 147 -12.97 7.02 -2.65
N LEU A 148 -13.79 7.27 -1.65
CA LEU A 148 -14.00 6.40 -0.49
C LEU A 148 -15.38 5.70 -0.50
N ALA A 149 -16.09 5.66 -1.62
CA ALA A 149 -17.39 5.00 -1.69
C ALA A 149 -17.31 3.54 -1.28
N GLY A 150 -18.11 3.14 -0.27
CA GLY A 150 -18.18 1.77 0.24
C GLY A 150 -16.94 1.28 0.99
N VAL A 151 -15.98 2.13 1.29
CA VAL A 151 -14.79 1.75 2.09
C VAL A 151 -15.19 1.37 3.51
N ASP A 152 -14.54 0.35 4.06
CA ASP A 152 -14.74 -0.09 5.44
C ASP A 152 -13.59 0.39 6.33
N PHE A 153 -13.88 1.34 7.23
CA PHE A 153 -12.98 1.85 8.26
C PHE A 153 -13.41 1.41 9.66
N THR A 154 -14.30 0.42 9.79
CA THR A 154 -14.94 0.09 11.07
C THR A 154 -13.93 -0.24 12.18
N SER A 155 -12.82 -0.88 11.85
CA SER A 155 -11.74 -1.22 12.79
C SER A 155 -10.46 -0.40 12.60
N ALA A 156 -10.42 0.51 11.63
CA ALA A 156 -9.31 1.45 11.45
C ALA A 156 -9.34 2.53 12.54
N TYR A 157 -8.19 3.11 12.85
CA TYR A 157 -8.07 4.11 13.92
C TYR A 157 -7.07 5.21 13.57
N ASN A 158 -7.13 6.33 14.32
CA ASN A 158 -6.29 7.52 14.18
C ASN A 158 -6.43 8.25 12.83
N TYR A 159 -7.47 7.99 12.07
CA TYR A 159 -7.69 8.72 10.81
C TYR A 159 -8.36 10.08 11.07
N LYS A 160 -8.04 11.04 10.19
CA LYS A 160 -8.69 12.33 10.06
C LYS A 160 -9.07 12.52 8.61
N ILE A 161 -10.36 12.49 8.31
CA ILE A 161 -10.86 12.53 6.92
C ILE A 161 -11.93 13.61 6.82
N ASP A 162 -11.71 14.60 5.97
CA ASP A 162 -12.74 15.62 5.71
C ASP A 162 -13.77 15.10 4.71
N PRO A 163 -15.06 14.94 5.12
CA PRO A 163 -16.12 14.47 4.23
C PRO A 163 -16.43 15.40 3.04
N GLU A 164 -16.06 16.67 3.12
CA GLU A 164 -16.33 17.64 2.05
C GLU A 164 -15.43 17.44 0.84
N PHE A 165 -14.20 16.96 1.08
CA PHE A 165 -13.21 16.73 0.02
C PHE A 165 -13.09 15.27 -0.40
N ASN A 166 -13.82 14.35 0.25
CA ASN A 166 -13.67 12.91 0.01
C ASN A 166 -15.05 12.25 -0.18
N PRO A 167 -15.46 11.90 -1.41
CA PRO A 167 -16.72 11.19 -1.66
C PRO A 167 -16.76 9.83 -0.96
N MET A 168 -17.62 9.67 0.08
CA MET A 168 -17.67 8.49 0.94
C MET A 168 -19.05 7.82 1.04
N LYS A 169 -19.85 7.86 -0.04
CA LYS A 169 -21.18 7.23 -0.06
C LYS A 169 -21.08 5.75 0.36
N LYS A 170 -21.86 5.37 1.38
CA LYS A 170 -21.88 4.01 1.96
C LYS A 170 -20.56 3.56 2.62
N ALA A 171 -19.60 4.45 2.86
CA ALA A 171 -18.45 4.11 3.70
C ALA A 171 -18.90 3.76 5.12
N LYS A 172 -18.16 2.89 5.79
CA LYS A 172 -18.49 2.40 7.13
C LYS A 172 -17.45 2.88 8.14
N PHE A 173 -17.92 3.34 9.27
CA PHE A 173 -17.09 3.82 10.38
C PHE A 173 -17.60 3.24 11.70
N SER A 174 -16.73 3.08 12.68
CA SER A 174 -17.17 2.80 14.06
C SER A 174 -17.72 4.08 14.71
N SER A 175 -18.53 3.92 15.76
CA SER A 175 -19.02 5.07 16.56
C SER A 175 -17.87 5.86 17.19
N GLN A 176 -16.81 5.21 17.61
CA GLN A 176 -15.62 5.88 18.14
C GLN A 176 -14.81 6.59 17.06
N GLY A 177 -14.71 6.00 15.87
CA GLY A 177 -13.92 6.55 14.77
C GLY A 177 -14.56 7.75 14.07
N ILE A 178 -15.87 7.95 14.22
CA ILE A 178 -16.58 9.07 13.57
C ILE A 178 -16.03 10.45 13.99
N VAL A 179 -15.38 10.54 15.14
CA VAL A 179 -14.69 11.75 15.61
C VAL A 179 -13.66 12.25 14.60
N GLY A 180 -12.95 11.34 13.92
CA GLY A 180 -11.98 11.69 12.89
C GLY A 180 -12.56 12.37 11.63
N LEU A 181 -13.89 12.32 11.45
CA LEU A 181 -14.58 13.05 10.38
C LEU A 181 -14.93 14.48 10.78
N LEU A 182 -14.85 14.80 12.06
CA LEU A 182 -15.23 16.08 12.65
C LEU A 182 -14.03 16.91 13.10
N ASP A 183 -12.81 16.39 12.92
CA ASP A 183 -11.57 17.00 13.40
C ASP A 183 -11.42 18.46 12.94
N LYS A 184 -11.81 18.79 11.72
CA LYS A 184 -11.74 20.15 11.15
C LYS A 184 -12.57 21.20 11.88
N TYR A 185 -13.57 20.79 12.65
CA TYR A 185 -14.47 21.73 13.35
C TYR A 185 -13.96 22.14 14.74
N ASP A 186 -12.87 21.54 15.23
CA ASP A 186 -12.26 21.81 16.55
C ASP A 186 -13.30 21.82 17.68
N ILE A 187 -14.24 20.86 17.67
CA ILE A 187 -15.32 20.72 18.65
C ILE A 187 -14.94 19.73 19.75
N LYS A 188 -15.49 19.94 20.96
CA LYS A 188 -15.39 18.97 22.04
C LYS A 188 -16.52 17.94 21.90
N ILE A 189 -16.16 16.66 21.99
CA ILE A 189 -17.09 15.53 22.01
C ILE A 189 -16.92 14.87 23.39
N GLU A 190 -18.00 14.84 24.19
CA GLU A 190 -18.04 14.30 25.56
C GLU A 190 -18.78 12.97 25.61
#